data_26ad34e676aac25c300e30d190727d1c
#
_entry.id   26ad34e676aac25c300e30d190727d1c
#
_cell.length_a   1.000
_cell.length_b   1.000
_cell.length_c   1.000
_cell.angle_alpha   90.00
_cell.angle_beta   90.00
_cell.angle_gamma   90.00
#
_symmetry.space_group_name_H-M   'P 1'
#
loop_
_entity.id
_entity.type
_entity.pdbx_description
1 polymer ?
#
loop_
_entity_poly.entity_id
_entity_poly.type
_entity_poly.pdbx_seq_one_letter_code
_entity_poly.pdbx_strand_id
1 'polypeptide(L)'
;LMINSIDGHIVSSTIEHDAVLKALGDNVTLVAPSKKGNIAPRDIQAAIRPDTQLVTIAIANHELGTIQPLRDIAEVVRTERRRRFEAGELTPIYLHTDASQGAGQIDINVARLGVDALTLNAGKIYGPKQVGLLWCNRMIRLQPLVRGGGQERGLRSGTENVAGTIGFAVALELVQQHRNSENKRLRQLRDQLQNQLTEAFPWAIVSGDQKRRLASHLHISFPGIDAERLVFMLERKGVLVATGSACAANSGTRSHVLEAIGLAPEAADGSLRLTLGRLSDSETCMAAAREIIAAINTEKARLA
;
A
#
# COMPACT_ATOMS: atom_id res chain seq x y z
N LEU A 1 4.55 -15.41 -6.01
CA LEU A 1 3.86 -16.51 -6.70
C LEU A 1 3.05 -16.00 -7.88
N MET A 2 2.04 -15.13 -7.69
CA MET A 2 1.15 -14.69 -8.77
C MET A 2 1.91 -14.14 -9.98
N ILE A 3 2.75 -13.14 -9.78
CA ILE A 3 3.54 -12.49 -10.83
C ILE A 3 4.43 -13.49 -11.57
N ASN A 4 5.19 -14.31 -10.84
CA ASN A 4 6.08 -15.32 -11.42
C ASN A 4 5.38 -16.52 -12.09
N SER A 5 4.05 -16.56 -12.04
CA SER A 5 3.24 -17.57 -12.75
C SER A 5 2.69 -17.05 -14.06
N ILE A 6 3.07 -15.84 -14.47
CA ILE A 6 2.60 -15.18 -15.69
C ILE A 6 3.73 -15.15 -16.71
N ASP A 7 3.50 -15.73 -17.88
CA ASP A 7 4.47 -15.75 -18.98
C ASP A 7 4.26 -14.58 -19.96
N GLY A 8 3.06 -13.94 -19.92
CA GLY A 8 2.68 -12.84 -20.79
C GLY A 8 2.96 -11.46 -20.18
N HIS A 9 2.47 -10.44 -20.88
CA HIS A 9 2.61 -9.04 -20.43
C HIS A 9 1.84 -8.76 -19.14
N ILE A 10 2.41 -7.92 -18.28
CA ILE A 10 1.81 -7.47 -17.03
C ILE A 10 1.58 -5.96 -17.07
N VAL A 11 0.43 -5.50 -16.61
CA VAL A 11 0.16 -4.10 -16.32
C VAL A 11 0.20 -3.89 -14.81
N SER A 12 0.98 -2.91 -14.36
CA SER A 12 1.11 -2.56 -12.94
C SER A 12 1.20 -1.04 -12.77
N SER A 13 1.51 -0.55 -11.58
CA SER A 13 1.69 0.88 -11.34
C SER A 13 3.11 1.21 -10.86
N THR A 14 3.56 2.46 -11.13
CA THR A 14 4.85 2.95 -10.65
C THR A 14 4.90 3.12 -9.13
N ILE A 15 3.77 3.05 -8.43
CA ILE A 15 3.66 3.26 -6.98
C ILE A 15 3.38 1.98 -6.19
N GLU A 16 3.60 0.81 -6.79
CA GLU A 16 3.51 -0.45 -6.06
C GLU A 16 4.62 -0.57 -5.01
N HIS A 17 4.41 -1.42 -4.03
CA HIS A 17 5.47 -1.77 -3.08
C HIS A 17 6.60 -2.52 -3.78
N ASP A 18 7.84 -2.36 -3.31
CA ASP A 18 9.04 -3.04 -3.83
C ASP A 18 8.86 -4.57 -4.01
N ALA A 19 8.08 -5.21 -3.12
CA ALA A 19 7.79 -6.65 -3.23
C ALA A 19 7.02 -7.01 -4.52
N VAL A 20 6.29 -6.06 -5.11
CA VAL A 20 5.64 -6.19 -6.41
C VAL A 20 6.60 -5.76 -7.51
N LEU A 21 7.14 -4.53 -7.44
CA LEU A 21 8.02 -3.98 -8.48
C LEU A 21 9.22 -4.88 -8.78
N LYS A 22 9.90 -5.37 -7.74
CA LYS A 22 11.07 -6.26 -7.89
C LYS A 22 10.73 -7.69 -8.35
N ALA A 23 9.46 -8.07 -8.29
CA ALA A 23 8.99 -9.35 -8.83
C ALA A 23 8.58 -9.26 -10.31
N LEU A 24 8.38 -8.05 -10.85
CA LEU A 24 8.07 -7.83 -12.25
C LEU A 24 9.32 -8.09 -13.10
N GLY A 25 9.12 -8.74 -14.26
CA GLY A 25 10.15 -8.90 -15.29
C GLY A 25 10.15 -7.73 -16.27
N ASP A 26 10.80 -7.92 -17.42
CA ASP A 26 10.94 -6.87 -18.43
C ASP A 26 9.65 -6.64 -19.25
N ASN A 27 8.76 -7.66 -19.34
CA ASN A 27 7.50 -7.56 -20.11
C ASN A 27 6.38 -6.95 -19.29
N VAL A 28 6.57 -5.69 -18.90
CA VAL A 28 5.63 -4.94 -18.02
C VAL A 28 5.38 -3.53 -18.56
N THR A 29 4.14 -3.04 -18.38
CA THR A 29 3.80 -1.62 -18.51
C THR A 29 3.45 -1.08 -17.13
N LEU A 30 4.17 -0.06 -16.68
CA LEU A 30 3.92 0.65 -15.44
C LEU A 30 3.11 1.91 -15.70
N VAL A 31 1.91 1.98 -15.11
CA VAL A 31 1.01 3.13 -15.21
C VAL A 31 1.36 4.15 -14.13
N ALA A 32 1.52 5.40 -14.52
CA ALA A 32 1.79 6.50 -13.59
C ALA A 32 0.52 6.91 -12.83
N PRO A 33 0.64 7.30 -11.55
CA PRO A 33 -0.47 7.83 -10.78
C PRO A 33 -0.76 9.30 -11.11
N SER A 34 -1.93 9.75 -10.69
CA SER A 34 -2.20 11.20 -10.57
C SER A 34 -1.39 11.80 -9.40
N LYS A 35 -1.36 13.14 -9.29
CA LYS A 35 -0.77 13.86 -8.14
C LYS A 35 -1.35 13.43 -6.77
N LYS A 36 -2.53 12.81 -6.76
CA LYS A 36 -3.18 12.26 -5.55
C LYS A 36 -2.83 10.79 -5.29
N GLY A 37 -2.00 10.19 -6.12
CA GLY A 37 -1.63 8.78 -6.01
C GLY A 37 -2.73 7.81 -6.50
N ASN A 38 -3.70 8.26 -7.29
CA ASN A 38 -4.74 7.42 -7.87
C ASN A 38 -4.32 6.93 -9.26
N ILE A 39 -4.52 5.66 -9.54
CA ILE A 39 -4.38 5.05 -10.86
C ILE A 39 -5.74 5.14 -11.58
N ALA A 40 -5.77 5.80 -12.73
CA ALA A 40 -7.02 5.93 -13.47
C ALA A 40 -7.35 4.65 -14.25
N PRO A 41 -8.59 4.13 -14.19
CA PRO A 41 -9.01 2.94 -14.94
C PRO A 41 -8.76 3.04 -16.44
N ARG A 42 -8.94 4.24 -17.03
CA ARG A 42 -8.66 4.50 -18.44
C ARG A 42 -7.20 4.29 -18.82
N ASP A 43 -6.27 4.59 -17.90
CA ASP A 43 -4.84 4.45 -18.16
C ASP A 43 -4.43 2.96 -18.06
N ILE A 44 -5.09 2.18 -17.18
CA ILE A 44 -4.99 0.71 -17.18
C ILE A 44 -5.52 0.14 -18.51
N GLN A 45 -6.69 0.61 -18.99
CA GLN A 45 -7.27 0.18 -20.26
C GLN A 45 -6.31 0.44 -21.43
N ALA A 46 -5.71 1.62 -21.48
CA ALA A 46 -4.75 2.01 -22.52
C ALA A 46 -3.45 1.17 -22.47
N ALA A 47 -3.07 0.65 -21.30
CA ALA A 47 -1.89 -0.17 -21.11
C ALA A 47 -2.08 -1.65 -21.45
N ILE A 48 -3.35 -2.11 -21.59
CA ILE A 48 -3.66 -3.50 -21.94
C ILE A 48 -3.28 -3.76 -23.41
N ARG A 49 -2.52 -4.82 -23.64
CA ARG A 49 -2.08 -5.33 -24.94
C ARG A 49 -2.70 -6.70 -25.23
N PRO A 50 -2.66 -7.21 -26.47
CA PRO A 50 -3.17 -8.54 -26.78
C PRO A 50 -2.54 -9.66 -25.95
N ASP A 51 -1.27 -9.54 -25.58
CA ASP A 51 -0.51 -10.47 -24.76
C ASP A 51 -0.60 -10.21 -23.25
N THR A 52 -1.36 -9.19 -22.80
CA THR A 52 -1.52 -8.91 -21.36
C THR A 52 -2.26 -10.03 -20.66
N GLN A 53 -1.64 -10.63 -19.64
CA GLN A 53 -2.24 -11.70 -18.84
C GLN A 53 -2.54 -11.31 -17.42
N LEU A 54 -1.93 -10.24 -16.88
CA LEU A 54 -2.13 -9.79 -15.51
C LEU A 54 -2.23 -8.28 -15.44
N VAL A 55 -3.21 -7.79 -14.69
CA VAL A 55 -3.23 -6.45 -14.12
C VAL A 55 -3.02 -6.61 -12.62
N THR A 56 -2.00 -5.95 -12.05
CA THR A 56 -1.71 -6.02 -10.61
C THR A 56 -1.59 -4.62 -10.02
N ILE A 57 -2.53 -4.28 -9.13
CA ILE A 57 -2.65 -2.95 -8.50
C ILE A 57 -2.93 -3.14 -7.01
N ALA A 58 -2.13 -2.51 -6.15
CA ALA A 58 -2.38 -2.51 -4.72
C ALA A 58 -3.73 -1.86 -4.40
N ILE A 59 -4.48 -2.39 -3.41
CA ILE A 59 -5.78 -1.81 -3.02
C ILE A 59 -5.64 -0.41 -2.43
N ALA A 60 -4.50 -0.15 -1.79
CA ALA A 60 -4.14 1.16 -1.26
C ALA A 60 -2.62 1.33 -1.20
N ASN A 61 -2.14 2.53 -1.48
CA ASN A 61 -0.72 2.83 -1.43
C ASN A 61 -0.20 2.83 0.01
N HIS A 62 0.96 2.25 0.22
CA HIS A 62 1.57 2.00 1.53
C HIS A 62 2.23 3.24 2.16
N GLU A 63 2.44 4.33 1.40
CA GLU A 63 2.98 5.59 1.89
C GLU A 63 1.88 6.64 2.04
N LEU A 64 1.14 6.91 0.96
CA LEU A 64 0.11 7.94 0.90
C LEU A 64 -1.20 7.52 1.57
N GLY A 65 -1.44 6.22 1.69
CA GLY A 65 -2.72 5.67 2.10
C GLY A 65 -3.83 5.80 1.04
N THR A 66 -3.56 6.36 -0.14
CA THR A 66 -4.55 6.54 -1.21
C THR A 66 -5.15 5.21 -1.63
N ILE A 67 -6.48 5.10 -1.58
CA ILE A 67 -7.25 3.90 -1.95
C ILE A 67 -7.51 3.90 -3.45
N GLN A 68 -7.14 2.81 -4.12
CA GLN A 68 -7.29 2.67 -5.57
C GLN A 68 -8.72 2.30 -5.99
N PRO A 69 -9.16 2.69 -7.18
CA PRO A 69 -10.50 2.41 -7.70
C PRO A 69 -10.59 0.99 -8.27
N LEU A 70 -10.33 -0.03 -7.43
CA LEU A 70 -10.21 -1.43 -7.90
C LEU A 70 -11.47 -1.96 -8.60
N ARG A 71 -12.67 -1.52 -8.18
CA ARG A 71 -13.92 -1.96 -8.83
C ARG A 71 -13.99 -1.47 -10.27
N ASP A 72 -13.58 -0.23 -10.50
CA ASP A 72 -13.58 0.34 -11.85
C ASP A 72 -12.49 -0.31 -12.71
N ILE A 73 -11.33 -0.64 -12.12
CA ILE A 73 -10.28 -1.41 -12.78
C ILE A 73 -10.74 -2.84 -13.07
N ALA A 74 -11.49 -3.48 -12.16
CA ALA A 74 -12.08 -4.79 -12.39
C ALA A 74 -13.06 -4.79 -13.55
N GLU A 75 -13.81 -3.69 -13.74
CA GLU A 75 -14.71 -3.54 -14.91
C GLU A 75 -13.92 -3.45 -16.22
N VAL A 76 -12.80 -2.72 -16.23
CA VAL A 76 -11.90 -2.67 -17.40
C VAL A 76 -11.42 -4.09 -17.76
N VAL A 77 -10.92 -4.84 -16.77
CA VAL A 77 -10.43 -6.22 -17.01
C VAL A 77 -11.58 -7.14 -17.46
N ARG A 78 -12.78 -6.98 -16.90
CA ARG A 78 -13.96 -7.76 -17.29
C ARG A 78 -14.39 -7.48 -18.73
N THR A 79 -14.37 -6.21 -19.12
CA THR A 79 -14.70 -5.76 -20.49
C THR A 79 -13.70 -6.32 -21.48
N GLU A 80 -12.40 -6.27 -21.18
CA GLU A 80 -11.37 -6.86 -22.03
C GLU A 80 -11.50 -8.39 -22.13
N ARG A 81 -11.82 -9.06 -21.03
CA ARG A 81 -12.07 -10.52 -21.02
C ARG A 81 -13.24 -10.89 -21.92
N ARG A 82 -14.33 -10.10 -21.89
CA ARG A 82 -15.49 -10.29 -22.79
C ARG A 82 -15.11 -10.06 -24.24
N ARG A 83 -14.40 -8.98 -24.55
CA ARG A 83 -13.92 -8.67 -25.90
C ARG A 83 -13.09 -9.83 -26.47
N ARG A 84 -12.15 -10.36 -25.68
CA ARG A 84 -11.32 -11.52 -26.09
C ARG A 84 -12.15 -12.75 -26.37
N PHE A 85 -13.09 -13.06 -25.49
CA PHE A 85 -14.00 -14.18 -25.68
C PHE A 85 -14.82 -14.08 -26.97
N GLU A 86 -15.38 -12.90 -27.23
CA GLU A 86 -16.16 -12.62 -28.47
C GLU A 86 -15.29 -12.68 -29.75
N ALA A 87 -14.02 -12.32 -29.62
CA ALA A 87 -13.04 -12.42 -30.73
C ALA A 87 -12.39 -13.81 -30.89
N GLY A 88 -12.73 -14.78 -30.03
CA GLY A 88 -12.12 -16.12 -30.04
C GLY A 88 -10.65 -16.12 -29.55
N GLU A 89 -10.20 -15.10 -28.87
CA GLU A 89 -8.86 -15.01 -28.32
C GLU A 89 -8.74 -15.84 -27.02
N LEU A 90 -7.71 -16.71 -26.94
CA LEU A 90 -7.53 -17.63 -25.82
C LEU A 90 -6.64 -17.09 -24.70
N THR A 91 -5.97 -15.95 -24.89
CA THR A 91 -5.09 -15.35 -23.89
C THR A 91 -5.91 -14.91 -22.66
N PRO A 92 -5.70 -15.51 -21.48
CA PRO A 92 -6.41 -15.10 -20.28
C PRO A 92 -5.93 -13.74 -19.81
N ILE A 93 -6.77 -13.01 -19.08
CA ILE A 93 -6.38 -11.78 -18.36
C ILE A 93 -6.96 -11.82 -16.94
N TYR A 94 -6.11 -11.59 -15.94
CA TYR A 94 -6.45 -11.65 -14.52
C TYR A 94 -6.24 -10.32 -13.84
N LEU A 95 -6.99 -10.06 -12.76
CA LEU A 95 -6.77 -8.93 -11.86
C LEU A 95 -6.28 -9.44 -10.50
N HIS A 96 -5.09 -9.03 -10.12
CA HIS A 96 -4.52 -9.24 -8.77
C HIS A 96 -4.47 -7.93 -7.99
N THR A 97 -4.66 -8.00 -6.68
CA THR A 97 -4.42 -6.88 -5.78
C THR A 97 -3.55 -7.27 -4.58
N ASP A 98 -2.54 -6.46 -4.29
CA ASP A 98 -1.93 -6.48 -2.97
C ASP A 98 -2.83 -5.72 -1.99
N ALA A 99 -3.52 -6.47 -1.13
CA ALA A 99 -4.43 -5.92 -0.13
C ALA A 99 -3.80 -5.83 1.27
N SER A 100 -2.48 -5.93 1.37
CA SER A 100 -1.76 -5.91 2.65
C SER A 100 -2.05 -4.67 3.49
N GLN A 101 -2.22 -3.50 2.87
CA GLN A 101 -2.59 -2.26 3.58
C GLN A 101 -4.11 -2.08 3.74
N GLY A 102 -4.91 -2.83 2.99
CA GLY A 102 -6.37 -2.70 2.99
C GLY A 102 -7.07 -3.53 4.07
N ALA A 103 -6.49 -4.66 4.48
CA ALA A 103 -7.10 -5.54 5.46
C ALA A 103 -7.35 -4.80 6.80
N GLY A 104 -8.56 -4.96 7.34
CA GLY A 104 -8.99 -4.23 8.53
C GLY A 104 -9.40 -2.77 8.31
N GLN A 105 -9.15 -2.19 7.13
CA GLN A 105 -9.56 -0.83 6.81
C GLN A 105 -10.52 -0.75 5.60
N ILE A 106 -10.39 -1.67 4.65
CA ILE A 106 -11.22 -1.76 3.45
C ILE A 106 -12.00 -3.08 3.49
N ASP A 107 -13.15 -3.11 2.83
CA ASP A 107 -13.84 -4.36 2.56
C ASP A 107 -13.08 -5.15 1.50
N ILE A 108 -12.45 -6.24 1.93
CA ILE A 108 -11.65 -7.11 1.09
C ILE A 108 -12.43 -8.31 0.53
N ASN A 109 -13.76 -8.25 0.48
CA ASN A 109 -14.55 -9.30 -0.15
C ASN A 109 -14.21 -9.40 -1.64
N VAL A 110 -13.61 -10.51 -2.03
CA VAL A 110 -13.05 -10.71 -3.38
C VAL A 110 -14.11 -10.60 -4.48
N ALA A 111 -15.33 -11.08 -4.23
CA ALA A 111 -16.43 -10.99 -5.20
C ALA A 111 -16.88 -9.54 -5.40
N ARG A 112 -16.93 -8.74 -4.34
CA ARG A 112 -17.26 -7.30 -4.41
C ARG A 112 -16.15 -6.46 -5.01
N LEU A 113 -14.90 -6.85 -4.81
CA LEU A 113 -13.75 -6.20 -5.44
C LEU A 113 -13.63 -6.55 -6.93
N GLY A 114 -14.10 -7.75 -7.32
CA GLY A 114 -14.01 -8.25 -8.69
C GLY A 114 -12.60 -8.72 -9.07
N VAL A 115 -11.77 -9.08 -8.09
CA VAL A 115 -10.40 -9.54 -8.30
C VAL A 115 -10.32 -11.05 -8.47
N ASP A 116 -9.34 -11.53 -9.24
CA ASP A 116 -9.06 -12.96 -9.45
C ASP A 116 -8.01 -13.50 -8.48
N ALA A 117 -7.17 -12.62 -7.92
CA ALA A 117 -6.22 -12.98 -6.87
C ALA A 117 -6.02 -11.80 -5.89
N LEU A 118 -5.68 -12.13 -4.63
CA LEU A 118 -5.51 -11.16 -3.57
C LEU A 118 -4.42 -11.61 -2.61
N THR A 119 -3.46 -10.72 -2.32
CA THR A 119 -2.39 -10.96 -1.35
C THR A 119 -2.68 -10.24 -0.04
N LEU A 120 -2.43 -10.92 1.09
CA LEU A 120 -2.51 -10.36 2.45
C LEU A 120 -1.22 -10.63 3.23
N ASN A 121 -0.94 -9.75 4.20
CA ASN A 121 0.20 -9.87 5.11
C ASN A 121 -0.28 -9.78 6.58
N ALA A 122 -0.07 -10.84 7.35
CA ALA A 122 -0.48 -10.91 8.75
C ALA A 122 0.16 -9.82 9.62
N GLY A 123 1.43 -9.48 9.36
CA GLY A 123 2.15 -8.45 10.11
C GLY A 123 1.60 -7.03 9.94
N LYS A 124 0.70 -6.79 8.96
CA LYS A 124 0.03 -5.49 8.76
C LYS A 124 -1.30 -5.36 9.49
N ILE A 125 -1.76 -6.44 10.13
CA ILE A 125 -3.04 -6.54 10.85
C ILE A 125 -2.88 -7.10 12.26
N TYR A 126 -1.72 -6.84 12.89
CA TYR A 126 -1.41 -7.31 14.26
C TYR A 126 -1.28 -8.83 14.40
N GLY A 127 -1.21 -9.56 13.29
CA GLY A 127 -0.96 -11.00 13.25
C GLY A 127 0.53 -11.34 13.29
N PRO A 128 0.86 -12.64 13.24
CA PRO A 128 2.25 -13.12 13.27
C PRO A 128 3.05 -12.56 12.09
N LYS A 129 4.31 -12.19 12.36
CA LYS A 129 5.26 -11.83 11.30
C LYS A 129 5.61 -13.04 10.45
N GLN A 130 6.06 -12.81 9.21
CA GLN A 130 6.49 -13.84 8.25
C GLN A 130 5.37 -14.79 7.78
N VAL A 131 4.11 -14.41 7.97
CA VAL A 131 2.95 -15.13 7.45
C VAL A 131 2.20 -14.24 6.47
N GLY A 132 1.97 -14.76 5.27
CA GLY A 132 1.18 -14.13 4.21
C GLY A 132 0.21 -15.12 3.60
N LEU A 133 -0.78 -14.60 2.89
CA LEU A 133 -1.77 -15.39 2.19
C LEU A 133 -1.90 -14.88 0.75
N LEU A 134 -1.93 -15.79 -0.20
CA LEU A 134 -2.41 -15.56 -1.56
C LEU A 134 -3.72 -16.32 -1.75
N TRP A 135 -4.82 -15.60 -1.86
CA TRP A 135 -6.05 -16.15 -2.40
C TRP A 135 -6.05 -15.99 -3.92
N CYS A 136 -6.45 -17.01 -4.64
CA CYS A 136 -6.63 -16.94 -6.09
C CYS A 136 -7.81 -17.78 -6.55
N ASN A 137 -8.40 -17.36 -7.69
CA ASN A 137 -9.42 -18.12 -8.38
C ASN A 137 -8.84 -19.47 -8.84
N ARG A 138 -9.65 -20.53 -8.78
CA ARG A 138 -9.23 -21.89 -9.17
C ARG A 138 -8.82 -22.02 -10.64
N MET A 139 -9.20 -21.07 -11.49
CA MET A 139 -8.81 -21.04 -12.90
C MET A 139 -7.36 -20.60 -13.13
N ILE A 140 -6.73 -19.97 -12.12
CA ILE A 140 -5.33 -19.52 -12.21
C ILE A 140 -4.41 -20.70 -11.92
N ARG A 141 -3.51 -20.98 -12.84
CA ARG A 141 -2.44 -21.98 -12.65
C ARG A 141 -1.20 -21.30 -12.12
N LEU A 142 -0.92 -21.52 -10.83
CA LEU A 142 0.28 -20.98 -10.19
C LEU A 142 1.49 -21.89 -10.42
N GLN A 143 2.66 -21.27 -10.60
CA GLN A 143 3.95 -21.96 -10.68
C GLN A 143 4.63 -21.97 -9.31
N PRO A 144 5.17 -23.13 -8.85
CA PRO A 144 5.84 -23.20 -7.57
C PRO A 144 7.17 -22.44 -7.59
N LEU A 145 7.39 -21.57 -6.59
CA LEU A 145 8.67 -20.90 -6.38
C LEU A 145 9.63 -21.73 -5.52
N VAL A 146 9.08 -22.51 -4.56
CA VAL A 146 9.87 -23.38 -3.68
C VAL A 146 9.39 -24.80 -3.87
N ARG A 147 10.22 -25.63 -4.48
CA ARG A 147 9.93 -27.05 -4.76
C ARG A 147 10.45 -27.95 -3.63
N GLY A 148 9.81 -29.09 -3.41
CA GLY A 148 10.19 -30.08 -2.37
C GLY A 148 9.06 -31.04 -2.05
N GLY A 149 8.68 -31.18 -0.78
CA GLY A 149 7.75 -32.18 -0.24
C GLY A 149 6.26 -32.02 -0.60
N GLY A 150 5.89 -31.10 -1.47
CA GLY A 150 4.51 -30.97 -1.97
C GLY A 150 3.54 -30.19 -1.07
N GLN A 151 4.01 -29.56 0.01
CA GLN A 151 3.18 -28.75 0.88
C GLN A 151 2.56 -27.58 0.12
N GLU A 152 1.50 -27.00 0.67
CA GLU A 152 0.70 -25.94 0.02
C GLU A 152 0.30 -26.31 -1.42
N ARG A 153 -0.20 -27.54 -1.60
CA ARG A 153 -0.61 -28.10 -2.92
C ARG A 153 0.52 -28.11 -3.96
N GLY A 154 1.77 -28.26 -3.49
CA GLY A 154 2.96 -28.25 -4.34
C GLY A 154 3.46 -26.86 -4.72
N LEU A 155 2.82 -25.79 -4.26
CA LEU A 155 3.14 -24.40 -4.64
C LEU A 155 4.25 -23.80 -3.77
N ARG A 156 4.34 -24.23 -2.53
CA ARG A 156 5.34 -23.74 -1.59
C ARG A 156 5.69 -24.84 -0.61
N SER A 157 6.72 -25.58 -0.90
CA SER A 157 7.20 -26.67 -0.05
C SER A 157 7.86 -26.16 1.22
N GLY A 158 7.87 -27.01 2.24
CA GLY A 158 8.34 -26.77 3.60
C GLY A 158 7.20 -26.99 4.60
N THR A 159 7.52 -27.49 5.79
CA THR A 159 6.53 -27.80 6.84
C THR A 159 5.63 -26.59 7.09
N GLU A 160 4.34 -26.84 7.15
CA GLU A 160 3.31 -25.81 7.30
C GLU A 160 3.46 -25.10 8.66
N ASN A 161 3.44 -23.77 8.65
CA ASN A 161 3.41 -22.95 9.86
C ASN A 161 1.99 -22.87 10.42
N VAL A 162 1.51 -23.96 11.05
CA VAL A 162 0.14 -24.08 11.56
C VAL A 162 -0.17 -22.98 12.57
N ALA A 163 0.72 -22.75 13.53
CA ALA A 163 0.53 -21.71 14.56
C ALA A 163 0.42 -20.31 13.95
N GLY A 164 1.29 -19.98 13.00
CA GLY A 164 1.25 -18.71 12.27
C GLY A 164 -0.02 -18.55 11.44
N THR A 165 -0.46 -19.62 10.78
CA THR A 165 -1.69 -19.60 9.97
C THR A 165 -2.93 -19.38 10.83
N ILE A 166 -3.05 -20.05 11.97
CA ILE A 166 -4.15 -19.85 12.93
C ILE A 166 -4.11 -18.43 13.49
N GLY A 167 -2.93 -17.95 13.91
CA GLY A 167 -2.77 -16.57 14.40
C GLY A 167 -3.14 -15.54 13.35
N PHE A 168 -2.85 -15.78 12.07
CA PHE A 168 -3.28 -14.92 10.98
C PHE A 168 -4.80 -14.93 10.78
N ALA A 169 -5.42 -16.11 10.81
CA ALA A 169 -6.88 -16.23 10.68
C ALA A 169 -7.61 -15.45 11.78
N VAL A 170 -7.19 -15.61 13.04
CA VAL A 170 -7.74 -14.87 14.19
C VAL A 170 -7.53 -13.36 14.02
N ALA A 171 -6.35 -12.93 13.65
CA ALA A 171 -6.07 -11.50 13.44
C ALA A 171 -6.95 -10.93 12.33
N LEU A 172 -7.12 -11.64 11.21
CA LEU A 172 -7.94 -11.21 10.08
C LEU A 172 -9.42 -11.10 10.48
N GLU A 173 -9.94 -12.08 11.21
CA GLU A 173 -11.30 -12.06 11.73
C GLU A 173 -11.53 -10.84 12.64
N LEU A 174 -10.67 -10.63 13.63
CA LEU A 174 -10.77 -9.53 14.57
C LEU A 174 -10.74 -8.15 13.89
N VAL A 175 -9.79 -7.92 12.96
CA VAL A 175 -9.71 -6.61 12.29
C VAL A 175 -10.90 -6.38 11.35
N GLN A 176 -11.48 -7.43 10.75
CA GLN A 176 -12.68 -7.28 9.92
C GLN A 176 -13.94 -7.03 10.77
N GLN A 177 -14.09 -7.69 11.91
CA GLN A 177 -15.20 -7.45 12.84
C GLN A 177 -15.21 -6.00 13.35
N HIS A 178 -14.06 -5.46 13.71
CA HIS A 178 -13.92 -4.10 14.25
C HIS A 178 -13.69 -3.01 13.20
N ARG A 179 -13.65 -3.36 11.91
CA ARG A 179 -13.26 -2.46 10.81
C ARG A 179 -13.98 -1.11 10.84
N ASN A 180 -15.31 -1.10 10.96
CA ASN A 180 -16.08 0.13 10.84
C ASN A 180 -15.88 1.07 12.03
N SER A 181 -15.89 0.55 13.25
CA SER A 181 -15.67 1.33 14.48
C SER A 181 -14.24 1.86 14.53
N GLU A 182 -13.27 1.02 14.21
CA GLU A 182 -11.85 1.38 14.21
C GLU A 182 -11.53 2.43 13.14
N ASN A 183 -12.05 2.29 11.94
CA ASN A 183 -11.90 3.30 10.88
C ASN A 183 -12.48 4.67 11.27
N LYS A 184 -13.62 4.70 11.97
CA LYS A 184 -14.20 5.95 12.46
C LYS A 184 -13.27 6.60 13.49
N ARG A 185 -12.76 5.83 14.44
CA ARG A 185 -11.85 6.29 15.50
C ARG A 185 -10.53 6.79 14.91
N LEU A 186 -9.88 5.98 14.08
CA LEU A 186 -8.59 6.34 13.47
C LEU A 186 -8.69 7.57 12.57
N ARG A 187 -9.79 7.71 11.83
CA ARG A 187 -10.02 8.91 11.01
C ARG A 187 -10.09 10.16 11.86
N GLN A 188 -10.80 10.13 12.98
CA GLN A 188 -10.88 11.27 13.90
C GLN A 188 -9.51 11.64 14.46
N LEU A 189 -8.75 10.67 14.95
CA LEU A 189 -7.39 10.90 15.48
C LEU A 189 -6.44 11.46 14.40
N ARG A 190 -6.46 10.87 13.21
CA ARG A 190 -5.65 11.33 12.08
C ARG A 190 -6.00 12.76 11.67
N ASP A 191 -7.30 13.09 11.58
CA ASP A 191 -7.73 14.41 11.15
C ASP A 191 -7.38 15.47 12.22
N GLN A 192 -7.50 15.13 13.51
CA GLN A 192 -7.01 15.98 14.60
C GLN A 192 -5.51 16.23 14.51
N LEU A 193 -4.71 15.17 14.32
CA LEU A 193 -3.27 15.28 14.16
C LEU A 193 -2.90 16.13 12.94
N GLN A 194 -3.56 15.88 11.79
CA GLN A 194 -3.36 16.67 10.58
C GLN A 194 -3.65 18.15 10.80
N ASN A 195 -4.80 18.48 11.40
CA ASN A 195 -5.20 19.86 11.64
C ASN A 195 -4.17 20.61 12.52
N GLN A 196 -3.72 19.99 13.61
CA GLN A 196 -2.70 20.60 14.47
C GLN A 196 -1.40 20.90 13.74
N LEU A 197 -0.93 19.95 12.91
CA LEU A 197 0.30 20.14 12.15
C LEU A 197 0.16 21.20 11.06
N THR A 198 -0.99 21.25 10.38
CA THR A 198 -1.25 22.25 9.32
C THR A 198 -1.59 23.64 9.88
N GLU A 199 -2.16 23.74 11.07
CA GLU A 199 -2.35 25.01 11.79
C GLU A 199 -1.01 25.57 12.27
N ALA A 200 -0.13 24.72 12.83
CA ALA A 200 1.21 25.14 13.23
C ALA A 200 2.12 25.49 12.04
N PHE A 201 1.94 24.81 10.91
CA PHE A 201 2.73 24.98 9.70
C PHE A 201 1.83 25.08 8.45
N PRO A 202 1.27 26.26 8.15
CA PRO A 202 0.38 26.44 6.98
C PRO A 202 1.05 26.14 5.63
N TRP A 203 2.39 26.06 5.60
CA TRP A 203 3.20 25.70 4.44
C TRP A 203 3.42 24.18 4.29
N ALA A 204 2.98 23.37 5.25
CA ALA A 204 3.05 21.91 5.15
C ALA A 204 2.16 21.36 4.03
N ILE A 205 2.64 20.33 3.35
CA ILE A 205 1.97 19.71 2.22
C ILE A 205 1.43 18.34 2.65
N VAL A 206 0.10 18.16 2.64
CA VAL A 206 -0.53 16.86 2.85
C VAL A 206 -0.67 16.16 1.51
N SER A 207 0.09 15.07 1.32
CA SER A 207 0.10 14.29 0.07
C SER A 207 -0.96 13.18 0.05
N GLY A 208 -1.32 12.72 -1.15
CA GLY A 208 -2.32 11.69 -1.38
C GLY A 208 -3.75 12.22 -1.53
N ASP A 209 -4.71 11.31 -1.70
CA ASP A 209 -6.12 11.66 -1.82
C ASP A 209 -6.76 11.80 -0.44
N GLN A 210 -7.05 13.02 -0.02
CA GLN A 210 -7.59 13.29 1.32
C GLN A 210 -9.02 12.74 1.54
N LYS A 211 -9.78 12.44 0.45
CA LYS A 211 -11.13 11.88 0.54
C LYS A 211 -11.13 10.36 0.48
N ARG A 212 -10.29 9.77 -0.37
CA ARG A 212 -10.19 8.31 -0.60
C ARG A 212 -8.87 7.80 -0.02
N ARG A 213 -8.73 7.84 1.30
CA ARG A 213 -7.51 7.50 2.05
C ARG A 213 -7.83 6.51 3.17
N LEU A 214 -6.90 5.60 3.44
CA LEU A 214 -6.92 4.74 4.63
C LEU A 214 -7.08 5.59 5.89
N ALA A 215 -7.89 5.14 6.83
CA ALA A 215 -8.20 5.88 8.04
C ALA A 215 -6.95 6.15 8.90
N SER A 216 -6.00 5.22 8.88
CA SER A 216 -4.78 5.25 9.70
C SER A 216 -3.64 6.08 9.11
N HIS A 217 -3.66 6.49 7.84
CA HIS A 217 -2.50 7.05 7.14
C HIS A 217 -2.59 8.58 7.05
N LEU A 218 -1.50 9.24 7.41
CA LEU A 218 -1.23 10.64 7.12
C LEU A 218 0.19 10.76 6.56
N HIS A 219 0.31 11.22 5.32
CA HIS A 219 1.58 11.62 4.73
C HIS A 219 1.62 13.15 4.67
N ILE A 220 2.61 13.75 5.31
CA ILE A 220 2.77 15.19 5.40
C ILE A 220 4.24 15.56 5.18
N SER A 221 4.47 16.60 4.39
CA SER A 221 5.80 17.10 4.05
C SER A 221 6.02 18.50 4.59
N PHE A 222 7.23 18.76 5.04
CA PHE A 222 7.70 20.05 5.52
C PHE A 222 8.87 20.49 4.63
N PRO A 223 8.62 21.16 3.48
CA PRO A 223 9.66 21.53 2.52
C PRO A 223 10.82 22.28 3.18
N GLY A 224 12.05 21.90 2.84
CA GLY A 224 13.26 22.49 3.41
C GLY A 224 13.67 21.95 4.78
N ILE A 225 12.93 21.00 5.35
CA ILE A 225 13.28 20.30 6.60
C ILE A 225 13.86 18.91 6.27
N ASP A 226 14.86 18.49 7.00
CA ASP A 226 15.43 17.14 6.91
C ASP A 226 14.60 16.16 7.75
N ALA A 227 13.81 15.31 7.07
CA ALA A 227 12.94 14.35 7.73
C ALA A 227 13.71 13.23 8.47
N GLU A 228 14.91 12.85 8.03
CA GLU A 228 15.70 11.84 8.73
C GLU A 228 16.14 12.37 10.11
N ARG A 229 16.56 13.63 10.18
CA ARG A 229 16.86 14.28 11.46
C ARG A 229 15.63 14.36 12.36
N LEU A 230 14.45 14.69 11.79
CA LEU A 230 13.20 14.69 12.56
C LEU A 230 12.91 13.30 13.15
N VAL A 231 13.08 12.22 12.37
CA VAL A 231 12.87 10.84 12.86
C VAL A 231 13.77 10.56 14.06
N PHE A 232 15.08 10.87 13.99
CA PHE A 232 16.01 10.67 15.13
C PHE A 232 15.63 11.50 16.36
N MET A 233 15.22 12.75 16.16
CA MET A 233 14.79 13.63 17.27
C MET A 233 13.53 13.09 17.94
N LEU A 234 12.56 12.63 17.15
CA LEU A 234 11.28 12.13 17.61
C LEU A 234 11.40 10.77 18.30
N GLU A 235 12.24 9.86 17.76
CA GLU A 235 12.50 8.55 18.37
C GLU A 235 13.02 8.69 19.81
N ARG A 236 13.94 9.64 20.05
CA ARG A 236 14.46 9.95 21.41
C ARG A 236 13.37 10.46 22.35
N LYS A 237 12.25 10.92 21.83
CA LYS A 237 11.06 11.37 22.57
C LYS A 237 9.96 10.32 22.64
N GLY A 238 10.21 9.09 22.14
CA GLY A 238 9.25 8.00 22.11
C GLY A 238 8.18 8.14 21.02
N VAL A 239 8.36 9.06 20.05
CA VAL A 239 7.45 9.23 18.91
C VAL A 239 8.04 8.51 17.69
N LEU A 240 7.47 7.37 17.35
CA LEU A 240 7.94 6.54 16.24
C LEU A 240 7.20 6.94 14.95
N VAL A 241 7.93 7.52 14.02
CA VAL A 241 7.45 7.92 12.70
C VAL A 241 8.39 7.35 11.63
N ALA A 242 7.99 7.42 10.37
CA ALA A 242 8.86 7.01 9.27
C ALA A 242 8.97 8.15 8.25
N THR A 243 10.11 8.25 7.59
CA THR A 243 10.22 9.01 6.34
C THR A 243 9.38 8.33 5.26
N GLY A 244 9.00 9.04 4.20
CA GLY A 244 8.32 8.45 3.04
C GLY A 244 9.07 7.25 2.46
N SER A 245 10.38 7.28 2.57
CA SER A 245 11.31 6.27 2.06
C SER A 245 11.87 5.31 3.13
N ALA A 246 11.07 4.89 4.13
CA ALA A 246 11.57 4.01 5.21
C ALA A 246 12.29 2.73 4.71
N CYS A 247 11.95 2.23 3.51
CA CYS A 247 12.68 1.15 2.84
C CYS A 247 13.88 1.66 2.01
N ALA A 248 13.89 2.91 1.59
CA ALA A 248 14.95 3.56 0.83
C ALA A 248 15.97 4.29 1.74
N ALA A 249 15.66 4.49 3.02
CA ALA A 249 16.59 5.06 4.01
C ALA A 249 17.93 4.27 4.08
N ASN A 250 17.88 2.98 3.80
CA ASN A 250 19.10 2.15 3.68
C ASN A 250 19.84 2.30 2.33
N SER A 251 19.27 2.97 1.33
CA SER A 251 19.84 3.12 -0.03
C SER A 251 20.12 4.58 -0.43
N GLY A 252 19.80 5.55 0.43
CA GLY A 252 20.00 6.98 0.16
C GLY A 252 19.16 7.53 -1.01
N THR A 253 18.09 6.82 -1.42
CA THR A 253 17.23 7.22 -2.53
C THR A 253 15.91 7.77 -2.03
N ARG A 254 15.35 8.76 -2.74
CA ARG A 254 13.99 9.26 -2.48
C ARG A 254 12.95 8.19 -2.74
N SER A 255 11.78 8.35 -2.12
CA SER A 255 10.63 7.49 -2.38
C SER A 255 10.19 7.58 -3.84
N HIS A 256 10.20 6.46 -4.54
CA HIS A 256 9.66 6.35 -5.91
C HIS A 256 8.17 6.72 -5.99
N VAL A 257 7.43 6.55 -4.89
CA VAL A 257 6.01 6.94 -4.79
C VAL A 257 5.89 8.45 -4.83
N LEU A 258 6.71 9.18 -4.06
CA LEU A 258 6.67 10.64 -4.00
C LEU A 258 7.15 11.28 -5.31
N GLU A 259 8.16 10.69 -5.94
CA GLU A 259 8.61 11.08 -7.27
C GLU A 259 7.51 10.86 -8.33
N ALA A 260 6.85 9.70 -8.29
CA ALA A 260 5.80 9.36 -9.25
C ALA A 260 4.56 10.27 -9.16
N ILE A 261 4.24 10.83 -7.98
CA ILE A 261 3.16 11.83 -7.83
C ILE A 261 3.62 13.26 -8.17
N GLY A 262 4.89 13.44 -8.52
CA GLY A 262 5.48 14.74 -8.86
C GLY A 262 5.68 15.67 -7.67
N LEU A 263 5.94 15.13 -6.48
CA LEU A 263 6.31 15.93 -5.31
C LEU A 263 7.71 16.50 -5.50
N ALA A 264 7.88 17.80 -5.26
CA ALA A 264 9.18 18.46 -5.38
C ALA A 264 10.22 17.80 -4.44
N PRO A 265 11.50 17.71 -4.86
CA PRO A 265 12.55 17.08 -4.06
C PRO A 265 12.63 17.55 -2.63
N GLU A 266 12.58 18.86 -2.39
CA GLU A 266 12.65 19.48 -1.06
C GLU A 266 11.46 19.08 -0.17
N ALA A 267 10.28 18.86 -0.77
CA ALA A 267 9.11 18.39 -0.05
C ALA A 267 9.17 16.89 0.22
N ALA A 268 9.75 16.11 -0.70
CA ALA A 268 9.95 14.68 -0.52
C ALA A 268 10.97 14.39 0.60
N ASP A 269 12.08 15.13 0.63
CA ASP A 269 13.12 15.00 1.65
C ASP A 269 12.63 15.41 3.05
N GLY A 270 11.66 16.33 3.12
CA GLY A 270 11.02 16.77 4.38
C GLY A 270 9.74 16.00 4.74
N SER A 271 9.51 14.80 4.21
CA SER A 271 8.25 14.09 4.39
C SER A 271 8.26 13.10 5.54
N LEU A 272 7.16 13.08 6.29
CA LEU A 272 6.86 12.12 7.34
C LEU A 272 5.62 11.30 6.97
N ARG A 273 5.70 9.99 7.15
CA ARG A 273 4.56 9.09 7.16
C ARG A 273 4.16 8.79 8.60
N LEU A 274 2.98 9.23 8.97
CA LEU A 274 2.37 9.01 10.27
C LEU A 274 1.30 7.93 10.13
N THR A 275 1.47 6.81 10.84
CA THR A 275 0.55 5.68 10.75
C THR A 275 0.00 5.38 12.14
N LEU A 276 -1.31 5.58 12.30
CA LEU A 276 -2.02 5.32 13.55
C LEU A 276 -2.49 3.86 13.60
N GLY A 277 -2.69 3.33 14.80
CA GLY A 277 -3.13 1.96 15.00
C GLY A 277 -3.99 1.79 16.25
N ARG A 278 -4.25 0.52 16.59
CA ARG A 278 -5.11 0.18 17.73
C ARG A 278 -4.63 0.73 19.07
N LEU A 279 -3.34 1.00 19.23
CA LEU A 279 -2.73 1.56 20.43
C LEU A 279 -2.69 3.09 20.44
N SER A 280 -3.06 3.74 19.32
CA SER A 280 -3.13 5.20 19.25
C SER A 280 -4.43 5.68 19.88
N ASP A 281 -4.35 6.68 20.74
CA ASP A 281 -5.46 7.39 21.34
C ASP A 281 -5.31 8.91 21.20
N SER A 282 -6.26 9.69 21.74
CA SER A 282 -6.23 11.14 21.61
C SER A 282 -5.06 11.77 22.37
N GLU A 283 -4.74 11.26 23.55
CA GLU A 283 -3.65 11.78 24.38
C GLU A 283 -2.29 11.58 23.73
N THR A 284 -2.00 10.36 23.29
CA THR A 284 -0.75 10.01 22.62
C THR A 284 -0.60 10.71 21.26
N CYS A 285 -1.68 10.85 20.50
CA CYS A 285 -1.67 11.60 19.24
C CYS A 285 -1.38 13.10 19.46
N MET A 286 -1.98 13.71 20.49
CA MET A 286 -1.76 15.10 20.85
C MET A 286 -0.33 15.34 21.39
N ALA A 287 0.19 14.39 22.18
CA ALA A 287 1.59 14.43 22.62
C ALA A 287 2.55 14.34 21.43
N ALA A 288 2.31 13.40 20.50
CA ALA A 288 3.09 13.26 19.28
C ALA A 288 3.07 14.54 18.42
N ALA A 289 1.91 15.19 18.28
CA ALA A 289 1.80 16.47 17.56
C ALA A 289 2.70 17.55 18.17
N ARG A 290 2.68 17.70 19.50
CA ARG A 290 3.52 18.67 20.21
C ARG A 290 5.01 18.41 19.98
N GLU A 291 5.45 17.15 20.07
CA GLU A 291 6.85 16.78 19.84
C GLU A 291 7.26 17.00 18.37
N ILE A 292 6.40 16.68 17.40
CA ILE A 292 6.65 16.96 15.98
C ILE A 292 6.80 18.47 15.75
N ILE A 293 5.91 19.28 16.30
CA ILE A 293 5.96 20.75 16.19
C ILE A 293 7.26 21.29 16.80
N ALA A 294 7.64 20.81 17.99
CA ALA A 294 8.87 21.22 18.66
C ALA A 294 10.12 20.82 17.85
N ALA A 295 10.16 19.62 17.30
CA ALA A 295 11.26 19.13 16.49
C ALA A 295 11.44 19.97 15.21
N ILE A 296 10.33 20.27 14.50
CA ILE A 296 10.36 21.11 13.29
C ILE A 296 10.84 22.53 13.61
N ASN A 297 10.37 23.14 14.70
CA ASN A 297 10.82 24.48 15.11
C ASN A 297 12.30 24.47 15.47
N THR A 298 12.80 23.44 16.14
CA THR A 298 14.23 23.30 16.45
C THR A 298 15.06 23.20 15.17
N GLU A 299 14.62 22.41 14.20
CA GLU A 299 15.34 22.25 12.93
C GLU A 299 15.29 23.52 12.09
N LYS A 300 14.16 24.24 12.07
CA LYS A 300 14.07 25.57 11.43
C LYS A 300 15.03 26.57 12.04
N ALA A 301 15.13 26.66 13.38
CA ALA A 301 16.05 27.57 14.06
C ALA A 301 17.53 27.22 13.76
N ARG A 302 17.87 25.95 13.49
CA ARG A 302 19.20 25.54 13.07
C ARG A 302 19.54 25.98 11.63
N LEU A 303 18.53 26.06 10.75
CA LEU A 303 18.70 26.40 9.33
C LEU A 303 18.67 27.92 9.09
N ALA A 304 18.16 28.71 10.03
CA ALA A 304 18.13 30.18 9.99
C ALA A 304 19.49 30.76 10.39
#